data_05d76d0d24bb87f669e546584b3d8012
#
_entry.id   05d76d0d24bb87f669e546584b3d8012
#
_cell.length_a   1.000
_cell.length_b   1.000
_cell.length_c   1.000
_cell.angle_alpha   90.00
_cell.angle_beta   90.00
_cell.angle_gamma   90.00
#
_symmetry.space_group_name_H-M   'P 1'
#
loop_
_entity.id
_entity.type
_entity.pdbx_description
1 polymer ?
#
loop_
_entity_poly.entity_id
_entity_poly.type
_entity_poly.pdbx_seq_one_letter_code
_entity_poly.pdbx_strand_id
1 'polypeptide(L)'
;MLFRSVQMSTWNFEVADTDTLFDAFRKAAAECENCLGKGLPIPAYEQAIKASHVFNLLQARGVISVAERQAYIGRVRELAKGSCAAWMEKNGWAA
;
A
#
# COMPACT_ATOMS: atom_id res chain seq x y z
N MET A 1 -25.47 2.18 5.41
CA MET A 1 -24.18 1.84 6.04
C MET A 1 -23.86 0.38 5.92
N LEU A 2 -24.72 -0.51 6.44
CA LEU A 2 -24.49 -1.95 6.37
C LEU A 2 -24.39 -2.45 4.93
N PHE A 3 -25.28 -2.01 4.06
CA PHE A 3 -25.26 -2.42 2.64
C PHE A 3 -23.97 -2.03 1.95
N ARG A 4 -23.48 -0.82 2.23
CA ARG A 4 -22.21 -0.37 1.66
C ARG A 4 -21.06 -1.26 2.12
N SER A 5 -21.00 -1.58 3.42
CA SER A 5 -19.92 -2.41 3.96
C SER A 5 -19.92 -3.81 3.35
N VAL A 6 -21.10 -4.42 3.21
CA VAL A 6 -21.24 -5.75 2.61
C VAL A 6 -20.84 -5.72 1.14
N GLN A 7 -21.30 -4.74 0.39
CA GLN A 7 -20.96 -4.61 -1.04
C GLN A 7 -19.47 -4.37 -1.24
N MET A 8 -18.87 -3.49 -0.46
CA MET A 8 -17.45 -3.22 -0.58
C MET A 8 -16.61 -4.43 -0.20
N SER A 9 -17.00 -5.17 0.81
CA SER A 9 -16.32 -6.39 1.22
C SER A 9 -16.43 -7.47 0.13
N THR A 10 -17.60 -7.65 -0.44
CA THR A 10 -17.82 -8.59 -1.53
C THR A 10 -16.95 -8.22 -2.74
N TRP A 11 -16.95 -6.94 -3.10
CA TRP A 11 -16.14 -6.47 -4.21
C TRP A 11 -14.65 -6.74 -3.99
N ASN A 12 -14.15 -6.38 -2.81
CA ASN A 12 -12.74 -6.56 -2.48
C ASN A 12 -12.29 -8.02 -2.47
N PHE A 13 -13.08 -8.91 -1.87
CA PHE A 13 -12.64 -10.28 -1.60
C PHE A 13 -13.11 -11.31 -2.63
N GLU A 14 -14.11 -10.99 -3.44
CA GLU A 14 -14.70 -11.97 -4.34
C GLU A 14 -14.80 -11.54 -5.80
N VAL A 15 -15.08 -10.27 -6.07
CA VAL A 15 -15.47 -9.79 -7.40
C VAL A 15 -14.38 -8.99 -8.08
N ALA A 16 -13.64 -8.15 -7.34
CA ALA A 16 -12.65 -7.26 -7.95
C ALA A 16 -11.66 -8.04 -8.81
N ASP A 17 -11.37 -7.51 -9.99
CA ASP A 17 -10.39 -8.08 -10.90
C ASP A 17 -8.99 -8.01 -10.26
N THR A 18 -8.30 -9.15 -10.24
CA THR A 18 -6.97 -9.22 -9.62
C THR A 18 -5.95 -8.36 -10.34
N ASP A 19 -6.05 -8.20 -11.66
CA ASP A 19 -5.16 -7.30 -12.39
C ASP A 19 -5.35 -5.86 -11.95
N THR A 20 -6.58 -5.45 -11.67
CA THR A 20 -6.87 -4.13 -11.13
C THR A 20 -6.23 -3.95 -9.74
N LEU A 21 -6.28 -4.99 -8.91
CA LEU A 21 -5.65 -4.96 -7.59
C LEU A 21 -4.13 -4.85 -7.69
N PHE A 22 -3.50 -5.59 -8.60
CA PHE A 22 -2.06 -5.48 -8.83
C PHE A 22 -1.69 -4.07 -9.31
N ASP A 23 -2.47 -3.50 -10.23
CA ASP A 23 -2.26 -2.13 -10.69
C ASP A 23 -2.41 -1.12 -9.55
N ALA A 24 -3.40 -1.32 -8.69
CA ALA A 24 -3.61 -0.45 -7.54
C ALA A 24 -2.40 -0.47 -6.60
N PHE A 25 -1.80 -1.64 -6.40
CA PHE A 25 -0.58 -1.75 -5.60
C PHE A 25 0.56 -0.97 -6.25
N ARG A 26 0.81 -1.20 -7.53
CA ARG A 26 1.89 -0.51 -8.27
C ARG A 26 1.72 1.00 -8.24
N LYS A 27 0.50 1.48 -8.44
CA LYS A 27 0.20 2.92 -8.43
C LYS A 27 0.39 3.53 -7.06
N ALA A 28 -0.05 2.84 -6.01
CA ALA A 28 0.14 3.32 -4.64
C ALA A 28 1.63 3.39 -4.28
N ALA A 29 2.40 2.37 -4.64
CA ALA A 29 3.84 2.34 -4.40
C ALA A 29 4.55 3.47 -5.15
N ALA A 30 4.21 3.66 -6.41
CA ALA A 30 4.80 4.72 -7.23
C ALA A 30 4.44 6.11 -6.69
N GLU A 31 3.20 6.30 -6.26
CA GLU A 31 2.76 7.58 -5.71
C GLU A 31 3.41 7.87 -4.36
N CYS A 32 3.62 6.84 -3.54
CA CYS A 32 4.39 6.99 -2.30
C CYS A 32 5.78 7.55 -2.60
N GLU A 33 6.48 6.96 -3.56
CA GLU A 33 7.82 7.43 -3.95
C GLU A 33 7.79 8.83 -4.54
N ASN A 34 6.78 9.15 -5.35
CA ASN A 34 6.60 10.49 -5.89
C ASN A 34 6.44 11.53 -4.77
N CYS A 35 5.64 11.23 -3.78
CA CYS A 35 5.44 12.11 -2.62
C CYS A 35 6.73 12.27 -1.81
N LEU A 36 7.49 11.18 -1.62
CA LEU A 36 8.79 11.25 -0.94
C LEU A 36 9.76 12.15 -1.69
N GLY A 37 9.80 12.04 -3.01
CA GLY A 37 10.67 12.88 -3.84
C GLY A 37 10.31 14.35 -3.80
N LYS A 38 9.09 14.68 -3.41
CA LYS A 38 8.60 16.06 -3.30
C LYS A 38 8.54 16.57 -1.86
N GLY A 39 9.08 15.82 -0.92
CA GLY A 39 9.11 16.24 0.47
C GLY A 39 7.76 16.22 1.17
N LEU A 40 6.88 15.29 0.78
CA LEU A 40 5.53 15.18 1.33
C LEU A 40 5.36 13.84 2.06
N PRO A 41 5.92 13.70 3.29
CA PRO A 41 5.90 12.41 3.98
C PRO A 41 4.52 11.94 4.43
N ILE A 42 3.58 12.82 4.74
CA ILE A 42 2.25 12.42 5.18
C ILE A 42 1.47 11.78 4.03
N PRO A 43 1.31 12.42 2.86
CA PRO A 43 0.69 11.74 1.72
C PRO A 43 1.45 10.48 1.30
N ALA A 44 2.77 10.47 1.41
CA ALA A 44 3.58 9.29 1.10
C ALA A 44 3.19 8.11 2.00
N TYR A 45 3.09 8.36 3.30
CA TYR A 45 2.70 7.32 4.26
C TYR A 45 1.29 6.79 3.98
N GLU A 46 0.36 7.66 3.63
CA GLU A 46 -0.99 7.22 3.26
C GLU A 46 -0.98 6.30 2.04
N GLN A 47 -0.14 6.57 1.06
CA GLN A 47 0.01 5.68 -0.09
C GLN A 47 0.66 4.36 0.30
N ALA A 48 1.59 4.36 1.25
CA ALA A 48 2.19 3.14 1.79
C ALA A 48 1.14 2.28 2.48
N ILE A 49 0.25 2.88 3.26
CA ILE A 49 -0.87 2.18 3.90
C ILE A 49 -1.80 1.58 2.85
N LYS A 50 -2.10 2.33 1.80
CA LYS A 50 -2.95 1.86 0.71
C LYS A 50 -2.31 0.66 0.01
N ALA A 51 -1.01 0.71 -0.25
CA ALA A 51 -0.29 -0.42 -0.85
C ALA A 51 -0.36 -1.66 0.06
N SER A 52 -0.19 -1.48 1.36
CA SER A 52 -0.31 -2.56 2.34
C SER A 52 -1.70 -3.17 2.33
N HIS A 53 -2.73 -2.35 2.29
CA HIS A 53 -4.12 -2.81 2.24
C HIS A 53 -4.37 -3.63 0.98
N VAL A 54 -3.94 -3.14 -0.18
CA VAL A 54 -4.11 -3.86 -1.46
C VAL A 54 -3.35 -5.18 -1.44
N PHE A 55 -2.14 -5.20 -0.86
CA PHE A 55 -1.38 -6.44 -0.72
C PHE A 55 -2.14 -7.47 0.10
N ASN A 56 -2.75 -7.05 1.21
CA ASN A 56 -3.56 -7.95 2.04
C ASN A 56 -4.74 -8.54 1.25
N LEU A 57 -5.37 -7.72 0.40
CA LEU A 57 -6.45 -8.20 -0.47
C LEU A 57 -5.95 -9.23 -1.47
N LEU A 58 -4.79 -8.98 -2.09
CA LEU A 58 -4.18 -9.91 -3.03
C LEU A 58 -3.84 -11.24 -2.35
N GLN A 59 -3.34 -11.21 -1.12
CA GLN A 59 -3.11 -12.43 -0.35
C GLN A 59 -4.40 -13.18 -0.08
N ALA A 60 -5.44 -12.48 0.33
CA ALA A 60 -6.75 -13.08 0.61
C ALA A 60 -7.36 -13.72 -0.64
N ARG A 61 -7.07 -13.16 -1.83
CA ARG A 61 -7.52 -13.72 -3.10
C ARG A 61 -6.67 -14.90 -3.56
N GLY A 62 -5.56 -15.19 -2.89
CA GLY A 62 -4.72 -16.33 -3.19
C GLY A 62 -3.92 -16.23 -4.50
N VAL A 63 -3.66 -15.02 -4.97
CA VAL A 63 -2.99 -14.78 -6.25
C VAL A 63 -1.51 -14.41 -6.11
N ILE A 64 -0.97 -14.48 -4.90
CA ILE A 64 0.44 -14.21 -4.62
C ILE A 64 1.10 -15.50 -4.15
N SER A 65 2.18 -15.90 -4.81
CA SER A 65 2.96 -17.06 -4.41
C SER A 65 3.74 -16.80 -3.12
N VAL A 66 4.20 -17.88 -2.48
CA VAL A 66 5.02 -17.77 -1.26
C VAL A 66 6.30 -16.97 -1.54
N ALA A 67 6.92 -17.19 -2.69
CA ALA A 67 8.14 -16.47 -3.07
C ALA A 67 7.86 -14.98 -3.30
N GLU A 68 6.78 -14.65 -4.00
CA GLU A 68 6.38 -13.26 -4.26
C GLU A 68 6.01 -12.52 -2.99
N ARG A 69 5.43 -13.23 -2.02
CA ARG A 69 5.00 -12.63 -0.76
C ARG A 69 6.12 -11.87 -0.07
N GLN A 70 7.31 -12.44 -0.01
CA GLN A 70 8.45 -11.80 0.64
C GLN A 70 8.85 -10.51 -0.05
N ALA A 71 8.80 -10.50 -1.39
CA ALA A 71 9.11 -9.29 -2.16
C ALA A 71 8.10 -8.18 -1.88
N TYR A 72 6.80 -8.51 -1.83
CA TYR A 72 5.75 -7.53 -1.52
C TYR A 72 5.88 -6.99 -0.10
N ILE A 73 6.14 -7.85 0.88
CA ILE A 73 6.33 -7.44 2.28
C ILE A 73 7.53 -6.49 2.37
N GLY A 74 8.64 -6.83 1.72
CA GLY A 74 9.82 -5.98 1.69
C GLY A 74 9.52 -4.62 1.08
N ARG A 75 8.77 -4.59 -0.02
CA ARG A 75 8.40 -3.35 -0.70
C ARG A 75 7.55 -2.45 0.19
N VAL A 76 6.52 -3.01 0.84
CA VAL A 76 5.65 -2.26 1.75
C VAL A 76 6.47 -1.69 2.92
N ARG A 77 7.36 -2.49 3.49
CA ARG A 77 8.22 -2.03 4.59
C ARG A 77 9.12 -0.86 4.17
N GLU A 78 9.69 -0.93 2.97
CA GLU A 78 10.53 0.15 2.46
C GLU A 78 9.75 1.44 2.28
N LEU A 79 8.53 1.35 1.75
CA LEU A 79 7.68 2.53 1.56
C LEU A 79 7.32 3.17 2.90
N ALA A 80 6.93 2.36 3.87
CA ALA A 80 6.57 2.86 5.20
C ALA A 80 7.79 3.44 5.92
N LYS A 81 8.91 2.76 5.87
CA LYS A 81 10.16 3.20 6.49
C LYS A 81 10.64 4.51 5.89
N GLY A 82 10.62 4.63 4.56
CA GLY A 82 11.01 5.85 3.87
C GLY A 82 10.12 7.03 4.23
N SER A 83 8.81 6.79 4.36
CA SER A 83 7.86 7.82 4.73
C SER A 83 8.08 8.30 6.17
N CYS A 84 8.30 7.38 7.09
CA CYS A 84 8.60 7.73 8.49
C CYS A 84 9.92 8.48 8.61
N ALA A 85 10.96 8.03 7.92
CA ALA A 85 12.26 8.70 7.93
C ALA A 85 12.15 10.13 7.39
N ALA A 86 11.41 10.31 6.30
CA ALA A 86 11.21 11.63 5.70
C ALA A 86 10.44 12.56 6.65
N TRP A 87 9.43 12.02 7.35
CA TRP A 87 8.67 12.79 8.33
C TRP A 87 9.55 13.23 9.50
N MET A 88 10.36 12.33 10.02
CA MET A 88 11.27 12.62 11.13
C MET A 88 12.28 13.69 10.73
N GLU A 89 12.86 13.57 9.55
CA GLU A 89 13.80 14.55 9.03
C GLU A 89 13.16 15.93 8.89
N LYS A 90 11.97 15.99 8.31
CA LYS A 90 11.23 17.23 8.09
C LYS A 90 10.88 17.93 9.40
N ASN A 91 10.64 17.16 10.46
CA ASN A 91 10.28 17.70 11.78
C ASN A 91 11.48 17.83 12.72
N GLY A 92 12.69 17.72 12.19
CA GLY A 92 13.90 17.91 13.00
C GLY A 92 14.22 16.74 13.94
N TRP A 93 13.68 15.57 13.68
CA TRP A 93 13.89 14.38 14.49
C TRP A 93 14.93 13.44 13.85
N ALA A 94 15.91 14.00 13.18
CA ALA A 94 16.93 13.21 12.54
C ALA A 94 17.67 12.33 13.54
N ALA A 95 17.86 11.08 13.20
CA ALA A 95 18.59 10.15 14.03
C ALA A 95 20.10 10.47 14.01
#